data_c11209999fe4eaa54b9fd1891b903e46
#
_entry.id   c11209999fe4eaa54b9fd1891b903e46
#
_cell.length_a   1.000
_cell.length_b   1.000
_cell.length_c   1.000
_cell.angle_alpha   90.00
_cell.angle_beta   90.00
_cell.angle_gamma   90.00
#
_symmetry.space_group_name_H-M   'P 1'
#
loop_
_entity.id
_entity.type
_entity.pdbx_description
1 polymer ?
#
loop_
_entity_poly.entity_id
_entity_poly.type
_entity_poly.pdbx_seq_one_letter_code
_entity_poly.pdbx_strand_id
1 'polypeptide(L)'
;MTSGVDVAIIGAGQAGLATSWYLTQANVDHVVLDAGRVAETWRTRRWDSFCLVTPNWSVKLPGAEYAGPEPDGFMARAELVAHIQGWADAFHSPVQENCSVAALDADSKNFVLTTSSGKIRARKVVVASGGYQRAHLPANADQIPDPVIQILAEDYTNPGGIPPGAVIIVGSGQTGCQLAEELHESGRKVFLSCGKCPWAPRRLGGNDLVWWVVESGFWDRTPDQLPSPLARLTGNPQNTGHGGGHDLNYRTLHAMGVELVGRYQGAGDGRVHFADDLAETIDAGDTMSANFKKWIDALCERRALDLPWEMPPPMRVAARTEVDIAQEGIGAVIWTSGYRPAYGWVHFPVFDDMGFPIQQDGRSSVAGLYFMGVHFQRKAKSAVLYGVGEDAELVARHIVENSQ
;
A
#
# COMPACT_ATOMS: atom_id res chain seq x y z
N MET A 1 3.21 -3.68 -37.46
CA MET A 1 2.31 -2.51 -37.64
C MET A 1 2.11 -1.88 -36.30
N THR A 2 2.39 -0.59 -36.13
CA THR A 2 2.13 0.12 -34.88
C THR A 2 0.63 0.36 -34.78
N SER A 3 -0.06 -0.33 -33.87
CA SER A 3 -1.46 -0.07 -33.57
C SER A 3 -1.58 1.31 -32.88
N GLY A 4 -2.51 2.13 -33.34
CA GLY A 4 -2.88 3.39 -32.67
C GLY A 4 -4.16 3.17 -31.87
N VAL A 5 -4.21 3.68 -30.64
CA VAL A 5 -5.38 3.67 -29.76
C VAL A 5 -5.67 5.11 -29.27
N ASP A 6 -6.88 5.39 -28.88
CA ASP A 6 -7.19 6.71 -28.33
C ASP A 6 -6.57 6.85 -26.93
N VAL A 7 -6.71 5.84 -26.07
CA VAL A 7 -6.17 5.86 -24.70
C VAL A 7 -5.42 4.57 -24.40
N ALA A 8 -4.20 4.68 -23.87
CA ALA A 8 -3.48 3.55 -23.27
C ALA A 8 -3.45 3.72 -21.74
N ILE A 9 -3.89 2.70 -21.02
CA ILE A 9 -3.85 2.62 -19.56
C ILE A 9 -2.71 1.66 -19.17
N ILE A 10 -1.81 2.04 -18.28
CA ILE A 10 -0.66 1.24 -17.85
C ILE A 10 -0.89 0.75 -16.44
N GLY A 11 -1.19 -0.53 -16.29
CA GLY A 11 -1.52 -1.24 -15.06
C GLY A 11 -2.97 -1.72 -15.01
N ALA A 12 -3.17 -3.03 -14.79
CA ALA A 12 -4.48 -3.69 -14.63
C ALA A 12 -4.80 -4.00 -13.14
N GLY A 13 -4.38 -3.11 -12.24
CA GLY A 13 -4.84 -3.06 -10.84
C GLY A 13 -6.14 -2.27 -10.72
N GLN A 14 -6.61 -2.06 -9.46
CA GLN A 14 -7.86 -1.36 -9.18
C GLN A 14 -7.98 0.03 -9.85
N ALA A 15 -6.88 0.77 -9.96
CA ALA A 15 -6.89 2.13 -10.52
C ALA A 15 -7.05 2.12 -12.05
N GLY A 16 -6.28 1.28 -12.73
CA GLY A 16 -6.37 1.15 -14.19
C GLY A 16 -7.70 0.56 -14.63
N LEU A 17 -8.17 -0.48 -13.95
CA LEU A 17 -9.46 -1.09 -14.23
C LEU A 17 -10.64 -0.15 -13.95
N ALA A 18 -10.58 0.66 -12.87
CA ALA A 18 -11.62 1.67 -12.61
C ALA A 18 -11.68 2.71 -13.72
N THR A 19 -10.53 3.15 -14.23
CA THR A 19 -10.46 4.06 -15.38
C THR A 19 -11.01 3.37 -16.66
N SER A 20 -10.58 2.13 -16.91
CA SER A 20 -11.07 1.32 -18.03
C SER A 20 -12.59 1.14 -17.99
N TRP A 21 -13.16 0.90 -16.80
CA TRP A 21 -14.61 0.77 -16.63
C TRP A 21 -15.35 2.01 -17.12
N TYR A 22 -14.96 3.21 -16.66
CA TYR A 22 -15.59 4.47 -17.06
C TYR A 22 -15.39 4.76 -18.56
N LEU A 23 -14.23 4.47 -19.14
CA LEU A 23 -13.98 4.63 -20.56
C LEU A 23 -14.82 3.65 -21.41
N THR A 24 -15.00 2.42 -20.92
CA THR A 24 -15.90 1.44 -21.56
C THR A 24 -17.35 1.95 -21.57
N GLN A 25 -17.85 2.47 -20.45
CA GLN A 25 -19.20 3.05 -20.37
C GLN A 25 -19.37 4.25 -21.32
N ALA A 26 -18.30 5.00 -21.55
CA ALA A 26 -18.28 6.13 -22.47
C ALA A 26 -17.99 5.74 -23.95
N ASN A 27 -17.83 4.46 -24.27
CA ASN A 27 -17.47 3.94 -25.58
C ASN A 27 -16.18 4.56 -26.15
N VAL A 28 -15.19 4.85 -25.30
CA VAL A 28 -13.86 5.34 -25.70
C VAL A 28 -12.98 4.15 -26.06
N ASP A 29 -12.34 4.18 -27.23
CA ASP A 29 -11.35 3.18 -27.64
C ASP A 29 -10.11 3.25 -26.74
N HIS A 30 -9.80 2.14 -26.06
CA HIS A 30 -8.67 2.10 -25.16
C HIS A 30 -8.10 0.69 -25.02
N VAL A 31 -6.89 0.61 -24.45
CA VAL A 31 -6.23 -0.63 -24.07
C VAL A 31 -5.68 -0.50 -22.67
N VAL A 32 -5.73 -1.59 -21.90
CA VAL A 32 -5.07 -1.70 -20.59
C VAL A 32 -3.88 -2.63 -20.75
N LEU A 33 -2.69 -2.17 -20.38
CA LEU A 33 -1.44 -2.92 -20.49
C LEU A 33 -0.96 -3.29 -19.08
N ASP A 34 -0.66 -4.55 -18.84
CA ASP A 34 -0.05 -4.97 -17.58
C ASP A 34 1.14 -5.89 -17.82
N ALA A 35 2.20 -5.72 -17.04
CA ALA A 35 3.38 -6.57 -17.10
C ALA A 35 3.10 -8.02 -16.67
N GLY A 36 2.05 -8.24 -15.88
CA GLY A 36 1.54 -9.54 -15.48
C GLY A 36 0.09 -9.72 -15.90
N ARG A 37 -0.73 -10.26 -14.99
CA ARG A 37 -2.16 -10.53 -15.17
C ARG A 37 -3.00 -9.44 -14.48
N VAL A 38 -4.27 -9.47 -14.71
CA VAL A 38 -5.21 -8.67 -13.91
C VAL A 38 -4.95 -8.90 -12.42
N ALA A 39 -4.84 -7.80 -11.66
CA ALA A 39 -4.54 -7.81 -10.22
C ALA A 39 -3.20 -8.49 -9.84
N GLU A 40 -2.19 -8.48 -10.69
CA GLU A 40 -0.94 -9.22 -10.48
C GLU A 40 -0.25 -8.89 -9.15
N THR A 41 -0.20 -7.62 -8.75
CA THR A 41 0.39 -7.22 -7.46
C THR A 41 -0.33 -7.86 -6.26
N TRP A 42 -1.65 -8.04 -6.33
CA TRP A 42 -2.40 -8.75 -5.31
C TRP A 42 -2.14 -10.26 -5.35
N ARG A 43 -1.91 -10.84 -6.54
CA ARG A 43 -1.63 -12.27 -6.72
C ARG A 43 -0.27 -12.68 -6.18
N THR A 44 0.77 -11.89 -6.49
CA THR A 44 2.17 -12.34 -6.37
C THR A 44 2.97 -11.61 -5.31
N ARG A 45 2.55 -10.39 -4.90
CA ARG A 45 3.29 -9.58 -3.93
C ARG A 45 2.59 -9.47 -2.57
N ARG A 46 1.85 -10.51 -2.21
CA ARG A 46 1.23 -10.68 -0.89
C ARG A 46 1.43 -12.14 -0.47
N TRP A 47 1.63 -12.35 0.82
CA TRP A 47 1.83 -13.68 1.42
C TRP A 47 0.53 -14.49 1.45
N ASP A 48 0.67 -15.78 1.72
CA ASP A 48 -0.44 -16.73 1.55
C ASP A 48 -1.63 -16.47 2.46
N SER A 49 -1.37 -16.11 3.73
CA SER A 49 -2.41 -15.79 4.72
C SER A 49 -2.94 -14.36 4.64
N PHE A 50 -2.47 -13.56 3.66
CA PHE A 50 -2.89 -12.18 3.53
C PHE A 50 -4.40 -12.06 3.39
N CYS A 51 -4.98 -11.13 4.15
CA CYS A 51 -6.33 -10.62 3.94
C CYS A 51 -6.35 -9.08 3.93
N LEU A 52 -7.43 -8.51 3.42
CA LEU A 52 -7.62 -7.07 3.45
C LEU A 52 -7.59 -6.58 4.90
N VAL A 53 -7.03 -5.39 5.11
CA VAL A 53 -7.09 -4.68 6.39
C VAL A 53 -8.33 -3.77 6.49
N THR A 54 -9.09 -3.69 5.43
CA THR A 54 -10.34 -2.93 5.35
C THR A 54 -11.50 -3.90 5.16
N PRO A 55 -12.66 -3.70 5.83
CA PRO A 55 -13.80 -4.61 5.71
C PRO A 55 -14.32 -4.69 4.28
N ASN A 56 -14.97 -5.78 3.96
CA ASN A 56 -15.46 -6.07 2.60
C ASN A 56 -16.41 -4.99 2.08
N TRP A 57 -17.27 -4.41 2.94
CA TRP A 57 -18.16 -3.30 2.54
C TRP A 57 -17.42 -2.07 2.01
N SER A 58 -16.14 -1.94 2.32
CA SER A 58 -15.30 -0.83 1.86
C SER A 58 -14.73 -1.02 0.44
N VAL A 59 -14.95 -2.16 -0.17
CA VAL A 59 -14.62 -2.40 -1.57
C VAL A 59 -15.69 -1.73 -2.45
N LYS A 60 -15.34 -0.55 -2.98
CA LYS A 60 -16.20 0.36 -3.74
C LYS A 60 -15.68 0.54 -5.17
N LEU A 61 -15.46 -0.58 -5.85
CA LEU A 61 -15.09 -0.54 -7.27
C LEU A 61 -16.31 -0.20 -8.13
N PRO A 62 -16.19 0.66 -9.15
CA PRO A 62 -17.34 1.09 -9.96
C PRO A 62 -18.00 -0.09 -10.67
N GLY A 63 -19.26 -0.34 -10.35
CA GLY A 63 -20.02 -1.49 -10.88
C GLY A 63 -19.63 -2.85 -10.29
N ALA A 64 -18.77 -2.89 -9.28
CA ALA A 64 -18.38 -4.11 -8.55
C ALA A 64 -18.15 -3.84 -7.05
N GLU A 65 -19.07 -3.14 -6.43
CA GLU A 65 -19.10 -3.01 -4.98
C GLU A 65 -19.30 -4.39 -4.34
N TYR A 66 -18.70 -4.58 -3.18
CA TYR A 66 -18.92 -5.85 -2.46
C TYR A 66 -20.42 -6.03 -2.11
N ALA A 67 -20.98 -7.13 -2.55
CA ALA A 67 -22.39 -7.53 -2.31
C ALA A 67 -22.50 -8.95 -1.71
N GLY A 68 -21.40 -9.46 -1.13
CA GLY A 68 -21.38 -10.77 -0.50
C GLY A 68 -22.03 -10.80 0.89
N PRO A 69 -22.13 -11.99 1.51
CA PRO A 69 -22.86 -12.20 2.77
C PRO A 69 -22.12 -11.66 4.01
N GLU A 70 -20.82 -11.34 3.91
CA GLU A 70 -19.97 -10.94 5.03
C GLU A 70 -19.41 -9.51 4.85
N PRO A 71 -20.25 -8.47 4.93
CA PRO A 71 -19.78 -7.10 4.69
C PRO A 71 -18.71 -6.65 5.69
N ASP A 72 -18.78 -7.11 6.94
CA ASP A 72 -17.82 -6.78 8.00
C ASP A 72 -16.63 -7.76 8.08
N GLY A 73 -16.58 -8.74 7.19
CA GLY A 73 -15.44 -9.65 7.03
C GLY A 73 -14.29 -9.00 6.26
N PHE A 74 -13.20 -9.76 6.07
CA PHE A 74 -11.99 -9.30 5.40
C PHE A 74 -11.60 -10.32 4.34
N MET A 75 -11.76 -9.98 3.05
CA MET A 75 -11.41 -10.88 1.96
C MET A 75 -9.97 -11.35 2.08
N ALA A 76 -9.77 -12.66 1.97
CA ALA A 76 -8.48 -13.25 1.76
C ALA A 76 -7.92 -12.85 0.38
N ARG A 77 -6.60 -12.98 0.20
CA ARG A 77 -5.91 -12.64 -1.05
C ARG A 77 -6.60 -13.24 -2.28
N ALA A 78 -6.91 -14.54 -2.23
CA ALA A 78 -7.51 -15.25 -3.37
C ALA A 78 -8.91 -14.73 -3.71
N GLU A 79 -9.71 -14.39 -2.70
CA GLU A 79 -11.06 -13.84 -2.88
C GLU A 79 -11.03 -12.45 -3.50
N LEU A 80 -10.12 -11.57 -3.01
CA LEU A 80 -9.93 -10.24 -3.58
C LEU A 80 -9.49 -10.31 -5.05
N VAL A 81 -8.55 -11.20 -5.35
CA VAL A 81 -8.07 -11.42 -6.71
C VAL A 81 -9.21 -11.92 -7.61
N ALA A 82 -10.01 -12.88 -7.14
CA ALA A 82 -11.17 -13.38 -7.88
C ALA A 82 -12.22 -12.28 -8.10
N HIS A 83 -12.45 -11.43 -7.10
CA HIS A 83 -13.37 -10.30 -7.21
C HIS A 83 -12.93 -9.28 -8.28
N ILE A 84 -11.64 -8.89 -8.28
CA ILE A 84 -11.10 -7.94 -9.27
C ILE A 84 -11.08 -8.57 -10.67
N GLN A 85 -10.72 -9.85 -10.80
CA GLN A 85 -10.73 -10.55 -12.08
C GLN A 85 -12.15 -10.65 -12.64
N GLY A 86 -13.09 -11.12 -11.81
CA GLY A 86 -14.50 -11.23 -12.21
C GLY A 86 -15.12 -9.89 -12.63
N TRP A 87 -14.69 -8.81 -11.97
CA TRP A 87 -15.07 -7.46 -12.38
C TRP A 87 -14.53 -7.10 -13.77
N ALA A 88 -13.24 -7.29 -14.00
CA ALA A 88 -12.63 -6.99 -15.31
C ALA A 88 -13.28 -7.80 -16.44
N ASP A 89 -13.59 -9.07 -16.19
CA ASP A 89 -14.27 -9.96 -17.15
C ASP A 89 -15.71 -9.51 -17.41
N ALA A 90 -16.44 -9.08 -16.38
CA ALA A 90 -17.85 -8.70 -16.48
C ALA A 90 -18.09 -7.49 -17.39
N PHE A 91 -17.17 -6.52 -17.43
CA PHE A 91 -17.29 -5.39 -18.36
C PHE A 91 -16.38 -5.50 -19.59
N HIS A 92 -15.77 -6.67 -19.80
CA HIS A 92 -14.91 -6.97 -20.96
C HIS A 92 -13.75 -5.96 -21.09
N SER A 93 -13.04 -5.67 -19.99
CA SER A 93 -11.89 -4.76 -20.02
C SER A 93 -10.88 -5.20 -21.09
N PRO A 94 -10.42 -4.30 -21.98
CA PRO A 94 -9.48 -4.64 -23.05
C PRO A 94 -8.04 -4.79 -22.52
N VAL A 95 -7.82 -5.72 -21.59
CA VAL A 95 -6.53 -5.95 -20.95
C VAL A 95 -5.62 -6.78 -21.85
N GLN A 96 -4.41 -6.29 -22.07
CA GLN A 96 -3.28 -7.05 -22.63
C GLN A 96 -2.35 -7.44 -21.48
N GLU A 97 -2.50 -8.66 -21.01
CA GLU A 97 -1.67 -9.26 -19.99
C GLU A 97 -0.27 -9.58 -20.51
N ASN A 98 0.72 -9.67 -19.60
CA ASN A 98 2.12 -9.97 -19.93
C ASN A 98 2.73 -8.97 -20.95
N CYS A 99 2.24 -7.75 -20.96
CA CYS A 99 2.68 -6.66 -21.82
C CYS A 99 3.30 -5.54 -20.96
N SER A 100 4.58 -5.66 -20.66
CA SER A 100 5.32 -4.66 -19.88
C SER A 100 5.63 -3.42 -20.71
N VAL A 101 5.52 -2.24 -20.09
CA VAL A 101 5.92 -0.96 -20.68
C VAL A 101 7.29 -0.57 -20.13
N ALA A 102 8.30 -0.53 -20.98
CA ALA A 102 9.69 -0.21 -20.63
C ALA A 102 10.01 1.29 -20.78
N ALA A 103 9.29 2.01 -21.64
CA ALA A 103 9.46 3.45 -21.81
C ALA A 103 8.16 4.11 -22.32
N LEU A 104 7.94 5.32 -21.84
CA LEU A 104 6.87 6.21 -22.30
C LEU A 104 7.49 7.51 -22.80
N ASP A 105 7.42 7.72 -24.10
CA ASP A 105 7.92 8.87 -24.85
C ASP A 105 6.79 9.55 -25.62
N ALA A 106 7.11 10.58 -26.40
CA ALA A 106 6.21 11.16 -27.39
C ALA A 106 6.91 11.29 -28.73
N ASP A 107 6.14 11.15 -29.81
CA ASP A 107 6.49 11.67 -31.12
C ASP A 107 5.76 13.01 -31.36
N SER A 108 5.74 13.51 -32.60
CA SER A 108 5.15 14.81 -32.92
C SER A 108 3.64 14.89 -32.68
N LYS A 109 2.94 13.77 -32.51
CA LYS A 109 1.46 13.72 -32.46
C LYS A 109 0.89 12.81 -31.37
N ASN A 110 1.66 11.83 -30.90
CA ASN A 110 1.17 10.80 -29.99
C ASN A 110 2.19 10.48 -28.90
N PHE A 111 1.71 9.90 -27.82
CA PHE A 111 2.55 9.14 -26.90
C PHE A 111 3.00 7.84 -27.57
N VAL A 112 4.22 7.45 -27.27
CA VAL A 112 4.84 6.22 -27.78
C VAL A 112 5.23 5.34 -26.60
N LEU A 113 4.52 4.23 -26.45
CA LEU A 113 4.83 3.22 -25.45
C LEU A 113 5.72 2.15 -26.06
N THR A 114 6.93 1.98 -25.50
CA THR A 114 7.79 0.85 -25.84
C THR A 114 7.46 -0.31 -24.92
N THR A 115 6.87 -1.36 -25.48
CA THR A 115 6.39 -2.52 -24.73
C THR A 115 7.14 -3.79 -25.10
N SER A 116 7.00 -4.85 -24.29
CA SER A 116 7.51 -6.19 -24.58
C SER A 116 6.91 -6.78 -25.86
N SER A 117 5.74 -6.31 -26.30
CA SER A 117 5.04 -6.76 -27.52
C SER A 117 5.20 -5.84 -28.73
N GLY A 118 6.09 -4.82 -28.62
CA GLY A 118 6.34 -3.84 -29.68
C GLY A 118 5.96 -2.41 -29.27
N LYS A 119 5.82 -1.51 -30.24
CA LYS A 119 5.46 -0.12 -29.97
C LYS A 119 3.98 0.12 -30.16
N ILE A 120 3.36 0.78 -29.17
CA ILE A 120 1.97 1.24 -29.21
C ILE A 120 1.99 2.77 -29.26
N ARG A 121 1.12 3.34 -30.10
CA ARG A 121 0.87 4.80 -30.11
C ARG A 121 -0.49 5.09 -29.50
N ALA A 122 -0.55 6.09 -28.63
CA ALA A 122 -1.79 6.52 -28.00
C ALA A 122 -1.90 8.04 -28.02
N ARG A 123 -3.12 8.56 -28.17
CA ARG A 123 -3.37 10.00 -28.07
C ARG A 123 -3.30 10.47 -26.62
N LYS A 124 -3.69 9.60 -25.69
CA LYS A 124 -3.67 9.85 -24.25
C LYS A 124 -3.14 8.64 -23.51
N VAL A 125 -2.51 8.87 -22.37
CA VAL A 125 -1.97 7.82 -21.52
C VAL A 125 -2.39 8.03 -20.08
N VAL A 126 -2.81 6.94 -19.42
CA VAL A 126 -3.09 6.89 -17.99
C VAL A 126 -2.07 5.97 -17.34
N VAL A 127 -1.20 6.53 -16.50
CA VAL A 127 -0.23 5.77 -15.71
C VAL A 127 -0.89 5.33 -14.41
N ALA A 128 -1.21 4.05 -14.30
CA ALA A 128 -1.88 3.41 -13.17
C ALA A 128 -1.05 2.25 -12.58
N SER A 129 0.28 2.39 -12.59
CA SER A 129 1.26 1.35 -12.24
C SER A 129 1.37 1.07 -10.73
N GLY A 130 0.50 1.68 -9.91
CA GLY A 130 0.42 1.47 -8.46
C GLY A 130 1.41 2.29 -7.65
N GLY A 131 1.26 2.26 -6.32
CA GLY A 131 2.08 3.01 -5.36
C GLY A 131 3.25 2.21 -4.76
N TYR A 132 3.21 0.89 -4.84
CA TYR A 132 4.24 -0.01 -4.27
C TYR A 132 5.19 -0.48 -5.37
N GLN A 133 6.03 0.43 -5.88
CA GLN A 133 6.80 0.18 -7.09
C GLN A 133 8.20 -0.38 -6.80
N ARG A 134 8.93 0.25 -5.88
CA ARG A 134 10.28 -0.17 -5.51
C ARG A 134 10.40 -0.25 -4.00
N ALA A 135 10.73 -1.42 -3.45
CA ALA A 135 11.02 -1.58 -2.04
C ALA A 135 12.12 -0.62 -1.60
N HIS A 136 11.93 -0.01 -0.43
CA HIS A 136 12.93 0.84 0.19
C HIS A 136 13.77 0.01 1.15
N LEU A 137 15.07 -0.06 0.90
CA LEU A 137 16.05 -0.66 1.81
C LEU A 137 16.76 0.45 2.60
N PRO A 138 17.00 0.26 3.91
CA PRO A 138 17.91 1.12 4.66
C PRO A 138 19.31 1.16 4.03
N ALA A 139 20.06 2.24 4.24
CA ALA A 139 21.35 2.46 3.65
C ALA A 139 22.38 1.34 3.93
N ASN A 140 22.29 0.69 5.10
CA ASN A 140 23.23 -0.34 5.55
C ASN A 140 22.64 -1.77 5.43
N ALA A 141 21.65 -1.99 4.56
CA ALA A 141 21.04 -3.31 4.39
C ALA A 141 22.02 -4.35 3.84
N ASP A 142 22.99 -3.91 3.06
CA ASP A 142 24.07 -4.72 2.49
C ASP A 142 25.07 -5.25 3.53
N GLN A 143 25.03 -4.74 4.76
CA GLN A 143 25.90 -5.20 5.86
C GLN A 143 25.42 -6.50 6.51
N ILE A 144 24.23 -6.97 6.23
CA ILE A 144 23.76 -8.27 6.73
C ILE A 144 24.64 -9.38 6.14
N PRO A 145 25.35 -10.16 6.98
CA PRO A 145 26.32 -11.13 6.50
C PRO A 145 25.65 -12.43 6.02
N ASP A 146 26.35 -13.15 5.14
CA ASP A 146 26.04 -14.55 4.86
C ASP A 146 26.24 -15.41 6.13
N PRO A 147 25.42 -16.46 6.37
CA PRO A 147 24.37 -16.99 5.49
C PRO A 147 22.95 -16.46 5.79
N VAL A 148 22.79 -15.31 6.45
CA VAL A 148 21.48 -14.75 6.77
C VAL A 148 20.78 -14.33 5.47
N ILE A 149 19.61 -14.91 5.22
CA ILE A 149 18.85 -14.63 3.99
C ILE A 149 18.11 -13.29 4.15
N GLN A 150 18.22 -12.44 3.13
CA GLN A 150 17.50 -11.17 3.05
C GLN A 150 16.30 -11.31 2.11
N ILE A 151 15.11 -10.92 2.57
CA ILE A 151 13.83 -11.07 1.86
C ILE A 151 13.13 -9.72 1.81
N LEU A 152 12.68 -9.30 0.63
CA LEU A 152 11.77 -8.16 0.53
C LEU A 152 10.36 -8.60 0.95
N ALA A 153 9.59 -7.67 1.51
CA ALA A 153 8.20 -7.95 1.91
C ALA A 153 7.35 -8.52 0.77
N GLU A 154 7.62 -8.10 -0.45
CA GLU A 154 6.92 -8.55 -1.66
C GLU A 154 7.30 -9.96 -2.12
N ASP A 155 8.42 -10.48 -1.66
CA ASP A 155 8.93 -11.81 -1.98
C ASP A 155 8.63 -12.83 -0.86
N TYR A 156 8.15 -12.36 0.29
CA TYR A 156 7.72 -13.25 1.37
C TYR A 156 6.40 -13.93 1.02
N THR A 157 6.36 -15.26 1.18
CA THR A 157 5.17 -16.07 0.87
C THR A 157 4.50 -16.67 2.10
N ASN A 158 5.25 -17.33 2.95
CA ASN A 158 4.75 -17.96 4.19
C ASN A 158 5.94 -18.36 5.09
N PRO A 159 5.71 -18.73 6.37
CA PRO A 159 6.78 -19.13 7.29
C PRO A 159 7.61 -20.33 6.84
N GLY A 160 7.05 -21.24 6.03
CA GLY A 160 7.76 -22.42 5.49
C GLY A 160 8.70 -22.10 4.34
N GLY A 161 8.50 -20.96 3.68
CA GLY A 161 9.32 -20.50 2.54
C GLY A 161 10.65 -19.84 2.94
N ILE A 162 10.92 -19.66 4.24
CA ILE A 162 12.15 -19.02 4.73
C ILE A 162 12.99 -20.00 5.58
N PRO A 163 14.33 -19.81 5.67
CA PRO A 163 15.20 -20.67 6.44
C PRO A 163 14.77 -20.83 7.90
N PRO A 164 15.07 -21.96 8.55
CA PRO A 164 14.85 -22.11 9.99
C PRO A 164 15.60 -21.06 10.80
N GLY A 165 15.11 -20.78 12.02
CA GLY A 165 15.76 -19.86 12.95
C GLY A 165 14.90 -18.65 13.31
N ALA A 166 15.47 -17.75 14.07
CA ALA A 166 14.85 -16.48 14.41
C ALA A 166 14.83 -15.53 13.20
N VAL A 167 13.91 -14.58 13.21
CA VAL A 167 13.73 -13.63 12.10
C VAL A 167 13.79 -12.21 12.63
N ILE A 168 14.53 -11.35 11.93
CA ILE A 168 14.48 -9.90 12.14
C ILE A 168 13.58 -9.29 11.06
N ILE A 169 12.57 -8.53 11.47
CA ILE A 169 11.72 -7.75 10.56
C ILE A 169 12.12 -6.28 10.71
N VAL A 170 12.53 -5.64 9.63
CA VAL A 170 12.92 -4.23 9.64
C VAL A 170 11.83 -3.37 9.03
N GLY A 171 11.19 -2.57 9.88
CA GLY A 171 10.03 -1.76 9.58
C GLY A 171 8.76 -2.33 10.21
N SER A 172 7.96 -1.47 10.78
CA SER A 172 6.83 -1.81 11.64
C SER A 172 5.53 -1.13 11.23
N GLY A 173 5.38 -0.84 9.94
CA GLY A 173 4.09 -0.52 9.34
C GLY A 173 3.15 -1.74 9.39
N GLN A 174 1.97 -1.64 8.79
CA GLN A 174 1.00 -2.76 8.78
C GLN A 174 1.63 -4.09 8.36
N THR A 175 2.39 -4.09 7.25
CA THR A 175 3.04 -5.31 6.76
C THR A 175 4.00 -5.91 7.77
N GLY A 176 4.88 -5.08 8.37
CA GLY A 176 5.86 -5.57 9.34
C GLY A 176 5.20 -6.18 10.58
N CYS A 177 4.15 -5.54 11.09
CA CYS A 177 3.39 -6.06 12.23
C CYS A 177 2.66 -7.37 11.90
N GLN A 178 2.03 -7.47 10.72
CA GLN A 178 1.32 -8.67 10.29
C GLN A 178 2.27 -9.85 10.07
N LEU A 179 3.44 -9.61 9.47
CA LEU A 179 4.44 -10.67 9.32
C LEU A 179 5.07 -11.06 10.66
N ALA A 180 5.22 -10.11 11.60
CA ALA A 180 5.70 -10.42 12.94
C ALA A 180 4.73 -11.33 13.71
N GLU A 181 3.43 -11.07 13.60
CA GLU A 181 2.37 -11.91 14.14
C GLU A 181 2.42 -13.32 13.54
N GLU A 182 2.33 -13.43 12.20
CA GLU A 182 2.33 -14.72 11.49
C GLU A 182 3.56 -15.58 11.81
N LEU A 183 4.74 -14.96 11.80
CA LEU A 183 5.98 -15.68 12.09
C LEU A 183 6.07 -16.11 13.55
N HIS A 184 5.59 -15.28 14.48
CA HIS A 184 5.52 -15.66 15.89
C HIS A 184 4.53 -16.80 16.11
N GLU A 185 3.33 -16.74 15.52
CA GLU A 185 2.33 -17.80 15.58
C GLU A 185 2.83 -19.13 14.97
N SER A 186 3.73 -19.07 14.00
CA SER A 186 4.41 -20.24 13.45
C SER A 186 5.48 -20.85 14.36
N GLY A 187 5.69 -20.27 15.56
CA GLY A 187 6.66 -20.71 16.56
C GLY A 187 8.06 -20.14 16.37
N ARG A 188 8.26 -19.11 15.54
CA ARG A 188 9.54 -18.47 15.36
C ARG A 188 9.79 -17.37 16.42
N LYS A 189 11.03 -17.21 16.84
CA LYS A 189 11.45 -16.02 17.56
C LYS A 189 11.54 -14.85 16.57
N VAL A 190 10.90 -13.75 16.90
CA VAL A 190 10.82 -12.57 16.02
C VAL A 190 11.36 -11.34 16.74
N PHE A 191 12.25 -10.63 16.06
CA PHE A 191 12.70 -9.28 16.43
C PHE A 191 12.08 -8.28 15.46
N LEU A 192 11.31 -7.32 15.96
CA LEU A 192 10.70 -6.27 15.16
C LEU A 192 11.43 -4.94 15.37
N SER A 193 12.11 -4.47 14.32
CA SER A 193 12.72 -3.14 14.30
C SER A 193 11.66 -2.08 14.05
N CYS A 194 11.40 -1.28 15.07
CA CYS A 194 10.28 -0.37 15.15
C CYS A 194 10.58 0.99 14.52
N GLY A 195 9.62 1.52 13.78
CA GLY A 195 9.57 2.88 13.25
C GLY A 195 8.37 3.65 13.77
N LYS A 196 8.35 4.96 13.56
CA LYS A 196 7.23 5.82 13.96
C LYS A 196 5.98 5.50 13.13
N CYS A 197 5.02 4.78 13.71
CA CYS A 197 3.80 4.34 13.05
C CYS A 197 2.60 4.55 13.98
N PRO A 198 1.48 5.13 13.49
CA PRO A 198 0.26 5.23 14.28
C PRO A 198 -0.37 3.84 14.44
N TRP A 199 -1.21 3.71 15.45
CA TRP A 199 -2.07 2.56 15.69
C TRP A 199 -3.48 3.03 16.03
N ALA A 200 -4.45 2.15 15.93
CA ALA A 200 -5.81 2.43 16.39
C ALA A 200 -6.49 1.11 16.78
N PRO A 201 -7.44 1.15 17.74
CA PRO A 201 -8.26 0.00 18.03
C PRO A 201 -8.99 -0.48 16.76
N ARG A 202 -9.03 -1.79 16.55
CA ARG A 202 -9.74 -2.37 15.40
C ARG A 202 -11.23 -2.07 15.45
N ARG A 203 -11.83 -2.14 16.65
CA ARG A 203 -13.24 -1.89 16.84
C ARG A 203 -13.47 -0.89 17.96
N LEU A 204 -14.37 0.06 17.74
CA LEU A 204 -14.80 1.08 18.69
C LEU A 204 -16.34 1.17 18.64
N GLY A 205 -16.99 1.04 19.78
CA GLY A 205 -18.45 1.14 19.87
C GLY A 205 -19.20 0.18 18.92
N GLY A 206 -18.65 -1.00 18.69
CA GLY A 206 -19.21 -2.00 17.80
C GLY A 206 -18.89 -1.81 16.31
N ASN A 207 -18.38 -0.65 15.92
CA ASN A 207 -18.00 -0.35 14.53
C ASN A 207 -16.53 -0.63 14.27
N ASP A 208 -16.21 -1.03 13.04
CA ASP A 208 -14.86 -1.19 12.57
C ASP A 208 -14.12 0.16 12.46
N LEU A 209 -12.80 0.15 12.62
CA LEU A 209 -11.95 1.33 12.47
C LEU A 209 -12.21 2.06 11.14
N VAL A 210 -12.41 1.33 10.04
CA VAL A 210 -12.62 1.93 8.72
C VAL A 210 -13.93 2.71 8.66
N TRP A 211 -14.97 2.28 9.39
CA TRP A 211 -16.20 3.05 9.53
C TRP A 211 -15.90 4.43 10.17
N TRP A 212 -15.11 4.46 11.24
CA TRP A 212 -14.70 5.71 11.89
C TRP A 212 -13.85 6.60 11.00
N VAL A 213 -12.95 6.00 10.23
CA VAL A 213 -12.11 6.70 9.24
C VAL A 213 -12.96 7.38 8.16
N VAL A 214 -14.00 6.70 7.67
CA VAL A 214 -14.92 7.24 6.66
C VAL A 214 -15.80 8.32 7.26
N GLU A 215 -16.51 8.02 8.33
CA GLU A 215 -17.52 8.91 8.93
C GLU A 215 -16.92 10.18 9.56
N SER A 216 -15.69 10.11 10.05
CA SER A 216 -14.97 11.29 10.55
C SER A 216 -14.49 12.23 9.44
N GLY A 217 -14.43 11.76 8.19
CA GLY A 217 -13.84 12.49 7.07
C GLY A 217 -12.31 12.38 7.01
N PHE A 218 -11.70 11.51 7.81
CA PHE A 218 -10.24 11.36 7.82
C PHE A 218 -9.67 10.93 6.45
N TRP A 219 -10.41 10.13 5.69
CA TRP A 219 -10.03 9.72 4.34
C TRP A 219 -10.29 10.79 3.27
N ASP A 220 -11.07 11.81 3.56
CA ASP A 220 -11.30 12.93 2.65
C ASP A 220 -10.24 14.04 2.74
N ARG A 221 -9.25 13.89 3.63
CA ARG A 221 -8.13 14.83 3.73
C ARG A 221 -7.37 14.93 2.41
N THR A 222 -7.06 16.17 2.04
CA THR A 222 -6.35 16.55 0.83
C THR A 222 -4.83 16.68 1.07
N PRO A 223 -3.98 16.66 0.03
CA PRO A 223 -2.52 16.78 0.18
C PRO A 223 -2.05 18.05 0.92
N ASP A 224 -2.76 19.17 0.77
CA ASP A 224 -2.46 20.45 1.44
C ASP A 224 -2.69 20.42 2.95
N GLN A 225 -3.46 19.45 3.45
CA GLN A 225 -3.69 19.22 4.87
C GLN A 225 -2.61 18.34 5.53
N LEU A 226 -1.67 17.84 4.74
CA LEU A 226 -0.54 17.07 5.28
C LEU A 226 0.46 18.02 5.97
N PRO A 227 1.05 17.61 7.11
CA PRO A 227 2.01 18.45 7.84
C PRO A 227 3.30 18.69 7.06
N SER A 228 3.62 17.84 6.10
CA SER A 228 4.75 17.99 5.17
C SER A 228 4.57 17.07 3.97
N PRO A 229 5.26 17.28 2.85
CA PRO A 229 5.27 16.35 1.71
C PRO A 229 5.69 14.92 2.09
N LEU A 230 6.64 14.77 3.03
CA LEU A 230 7.09 13.47 3.53
C LEU A 230 6.00 12.68 4.26
N ALA A 231 4.96 13.35 4.75
CA ALA A 231 3.85 12.68 5.41
C ALA A 231 3.06 11.75 4.47
N ARG A 232 3.22 11.89 3.15
CA ARG A 232 2.73 10.90 2.17
C ARG A 232 3.34 9.51 2.35
N LEU A 233 4.55 9.44 2.90
CA LEU A 233 5.26 8.17 3.15
C LEU A 233 4.93 7.57 4.52
N THR A 234 4.14 8.25 5.35
CA THR A 234 3.70 7.72 6.64
C THR A 234 2.79 6.52 6.43
N GLY A 235 3.08 5.44 7.12
CA GLY A 235 2.24 4.23 7.09
C GLY A 235 0.82 4.49 7.60
N ASN A 236 -0.13 3.69 7.12
CA ASN A 236 -1.47 3.63 7.72
C ASN A 236 -1.38 3.13 9.17
N PRO A 237 -2.40 3.38 10.01
CA PRO A 237 -2.44 2.84 11.36
C PRO A 237 -2.21 1.33 11.38
N GLN A 238 -1.38 0.87 12.32
CA GLN A 238 -1.14 -0.56 12.53
C GLN A 238 -2.48 -1.25 12.80
N ASN A 239 -2.75 -2.30 12.04
CA ASN A 239 -3.99 -3.06 12.12
C ASN A 239 -3.91 -4.32 11.27
N THR A 240 -4.84 -5.26 11.46
CA THR A 240 -4.95 -6.48 10.67
C THR A 240 -6.41 -6.84 10.37
N GLY A 241 -6.65 -7.54 9.27
CA GLY A 241 -7.91 -8.23 8.99
C GLY A 241 -7.82 -9.73 9.28
N HIS A 242 -6.64 -10.25 9.63
CA HIS A 242 -6.44 -11.66 9.94
C HIS A 242 -7.34 -12.10 11.10
N GLY A 243 -7.81 -13.36 11.07
CA GLY A 243 -8.68 -13.89 12.13
C GLY A 243 -9.98 -13.12 12.36
N GLY A 244 -10.51 -12.40 11.36
CA GLY A 244 -11.70 -11.56 11.49
C GLY A 244 -11.40 -10.13 11.98
N GLY A 245 -10.15 -9.76 12.04
CA GLY A 245 -9.67 -8.43 12.42
C GLY A 245 -9.61 -8.20 13.93
N HIS A 246 -8.43 -7.88 14.42
CA HIS A 246 -8.15 -7.59 15.83
C HIS A 246 -7.13 -6.46 15.96
N ASP A 247 -6.90 -6.01 17.19
CA ASP A 247 -5.90 -5.01 17.50
C ASP A 247 -4.50 -5.57 17.24
N LEU A 248 -3.75 -4.92 16.36
CA LEU A 248 -2.39 -5.27 16.05
C LEU A 248 -1.51 -4.02 16.15
N ASN A 249 -0.64 -3.97 17.15
CA ASN A 249 0.26 -2.85 17.43
C ASN A 249 1.44 -3.32 18.29
N TYR A 250 2.34 -2.41 18.67
CA TYR A 250 3.49 -2.77 19.48
C TYR A 250 3.14 -3.41 20.83
N ARG A 251 2.03 -2.99 21.46
CA ARG A 251 1.60 -3.54 22.75
C ARG A 251 1.13 -4.98 22.60
N THR A 252 0.32 -5.26 21.61
CA THR A 252 -0.19 -6.61 21.35
C THR A 252 0.93 -7.55 20.93
N LEU A 253 1.80 -7.12 20.01
CA LEU A 253 2.96 -7.92 19.57
C LEU A 253 3.92 -8.22 20.71
N HIS A 254 4.24 -7.23 21.54
CA HIS A 254 5.08 -7.45 22.70
C HIS A 254 4.45 -8.42 23.72
N ALA A 255 3.14 -8.28 23.96
CA ALA A 255 2.41 -9.19 24.85
C ALA A 255 2.36 -10.64 24.30
N MET A 256 2.40 -10.82 22.99
CA MET A 256 2.53 -12.15 22.36
C MET A 256 3.93 -12.76 22.52
N GLY A 257 4.96 -11.95 22.71
CA GLY A 257 6.35 -12.39 22.82
C GLY A 257 7.25 -11.96 21.67
N VAL A 258 6.78 -11.11 20.75
CA VAL A 258 7.62 -10.46 19.74
C VAL A 258 8.57 -9.49 20.45
N GLU A 259 9.87 -9.61 20.20
CA GLU A 259 10.90 -8.74 20.78
C GLU A 259 10.99 -7.44 19.97
N LEU A 260 10.62 -6.32 20.59
CA LEU A 260 10.69 -5.01 19.98
C LEU A 260 12.09 -4.41 20.15
N VAL A 261 12.66 -3.91 19.06
CA VAL A 261 13.96 -3.24 19.03
C VAL A 261 13.84 -1.87 18.33
N GLY A 262 14.82 -0.99 18.55
CA GLY A 262 14.85 0.32 17.90
C GLY A 262 15.06 0.24 16.41
N ARG A 263 15.26 1.39 15.75
CA ARG A 263 15.51 1.45 14.32
C ARG A 263 16.81 0.73 13.93
N TYR A 264 16.75 -0.05 12.87
CA TYR A 264 17.91 -0.71 12.25
C TYR A 264 18.99 0.32 11.91
N GLN A 265 20.23 0.05 12.29
CA GLN A 265 21.40 0.89 12.02
C GLN A 265 22.43 0.23 11.10
N GLY A 266 22.48 -1.10 11.07
CA GLY A 266 23.43 -1.87 10.29
C GLY A 266 23.75 -3.21 10.94
N ALA A 267 24.77 -3.88 10.41
CA ALA A 267 25.31 -5.11 10.97
C ALA A 267 26.84 -5.12 10.89
N GLY A 268 27.50 -5.76 11.86
CA GLY A 268 28.95 -5.91 11.92
C GLY A 268 29.35 -6.80 13.08
N ASP A 269 30.52 -7.41 13.01
CA ASP A 269 31.10 -8.27 14.06
C ASP A 269 30.13 -9.38 14.54
N GLY A 270 29.35 -9.97 13.61
CA GLY A 270 28.38 -11.02 13.90
C GLY A 270 27.11 -10.54 14.59
N ARG A 271 26.84 -9.25 14.64
CA ARG A 271 25.68 -8.64 15.29
C ARG A 271 24.90 -7.72 14.37
N VAL A 272 23.60 -7.60 14.63
CA VAL A 272 22.74 -6.56 14.05
C VAL A 272 22.55 -5.46 15.10
N HIS A 273 22.73 -4.21 14.69
CA HIS A 273 22.70 -3.03 15.57
C HIS A 273 21.40 -2.23 15.37
N PHE A 274 20.86 -1.76 16.48
CA PHE A 274 19.64 -0.95 16.54
C PHE A 274 19.89 0.32 17.36
N ALA A 275 19.18 1.38 17.02
CA ALA A 275 19.20 2.62 17.79
C ALA A 275 18.55 2.41 19.17
N ASP A 276 19.02 3.15 20.15
CA ASP A 276 18.38 3.23 21.47
C ASP A 276 17.24 4.27 21.44
N ASP A 277 16.27 4.05 20.56
CA ASP A 277 15.17 4.99 20.28
C ASP A 277 13.77 4.34 20.32
N LEU A 278 13.66 3.13 20.86
CA LEU A 278 12.39 2.42 20.89
C LEU A 278 11.31 3.17 21.69
N ALA A 279 11.66 3.71 22.85
CA ALA A 279 10.73 4.47 23.68
C ALA A 279 10.20 5.71 22.93
N GLU A 280 11.09 6.48 22.31
CA GLU A 280 10.73 7.66 21.51
C GLU A 280 9.88 7.29 20.29
N THR A 281 10.17 6.15 19.68
CA THR A 281 9.44 5.63 18.52
C THR A 281 8.00 5.26 18.90
N ILE A 282 7.81 4.60 20.04
CA ILE A 282 6.49 4.26 20.58
C ILE A 282 5.71 5.53 20.94
N ASP A 283 6.32 6.47 21.65
CA ASP A 283 5.69 7.73 22.05
C ASP A 283 5.27 8.57 20.82
N ALA A 284 6.08 8.56 19.77
CA ALA A 284 5.72 9.21 18.51
C ALA A 284 4.50 8.53 17.84
N GLY A 285 4.43 7.20 17.84
CA GLY A 285 3.28 6.43 17.37
C GLY A 285 2.02 6.76 18.18
N ASP A 286 2.11 6.80 19.51
CA ASP A 286 1.01 7.17 20.40
C ASP A 286 0.53 8.62 20.14
N THR A 287 1.45 9.55 19.90
CA THR A 287 1.12 10.94 19.53
C THR A 287 0.35 11.00 18.21
N MET A 288 0.77 10.23 17.21
CA MET A 288 0.07 10.15 15.91
C MET A 288 -1.33 9.54 16.09
N SER A 289 -1.47 8.53 16.93
CA SER A 289 -2.76 7.89 17.27
C SER A 289 -3.68 8.84 18.01
N ALA A 290 -3.15 9.62 18.96
CA ALA A 290 -3.91 10.65 19.66
C ALA A 290 -4.39 11.76 18.70
N ASN A 291 -3.60 12.11 17.69
CA ASN A 291 -4.05 13.05 16.65
C ASN A 291 -5.17 12.46 15.77
N PHE A 292 -5.11 11.17 15.45
CA PHE A 292 -6.20 10.49 14.74
C PHE A 292 -7.47 10.42 15.63
N LYS A 293 -7.31 10.13 16.92
CA LYS A 293 -8.43 10.14 17.90
C LYS A 293 -9.24 11.43 17.86
N LYS A 294 -8.59 12.60 17.67
CA LYS A 294 -9.30 13.89 17.58
C LYS A 294 -10.35 13.95 16.47
N TRP A 295 -10.14 13.24 15.36
CA TRP A 295 -11.14 13.13 14.29
C TRP A 295 -12.36 12.33 14.73
N ILE A 296 -12.13 11.26 15.50
CA ILE A 296 -13.20 10.43 16.07
C ILE A 296 -13.93 11.21 17.15
N ASP A 297 -13.23 11.89 18.05
CA ASP A 297 -13.84 12.72 19.11
C ASP A 297 -14.74 13.81 18.50
N ALA A 298 -14.26 14.51 17.47
CA ALA A 298 -15.05 15.52 16.78
C ALA A 298 -16.29 14.93 16.06
N LEU A 299 -16.23 13.68 15.58
CA LEU A 299 -17.40 12.98 15.05
C LEU A 299 -18.38 12.64 16.18
N CYS A 300 -17.88 12.14 17.31
CA CYS A 300 -18.70 11.81 18.47
C CYS A 300 -19.44 13.04 19.00
N GLU A 301 -18.76 14.18 19.13
CA GLU A 301 -19.37 15.45 19.52
C GLU A 301 -20.50 15.86 18.56
N ARG A 302 -20.23 15.82 17.23
CA ARG A 302 -21.25 16.18 16.22
C ARG A 302 -22.49 15.30 16.24
N ARG A 303 -22.34 14.03 16.61
CA ARG A 303 -23.43 13.02 16.61
C ARG A 303 -23.97 12.69 18.00
N ALA A 304 -23.50 13.36 19.04
CA ALA A 304 -23.83 13.07 20.43
C ALA A 304 -23.65 11.58 20.79
N LEU A 305 -22.52 11.00 20.36
CA LEU A 305 -22.11 9.64 20.66
C LEU A 305 -21.21 9.65 21.90
N ASP A 306 -21.52 8.79 22.86
CA ASP A 306 -20.62 8.53 23.99
C ASP A 306 -19.74 7.32 23.64
N LEU A 307 -18.49 7.60 23.31
CA LEU A 307 -17.52 6.58 22.93
C LEU A 307 -16.21 6.79 23.68
N PRO A 308 -15.94 6.06 24.76
CA PRO A 308 -14.68 6.17 25.48
C PRO A 308 -13.56 5.44 24.70
N TRP A 309 -12.77 6.20 23.94
CA TRP A 309 -11.44 5.73 23.54
C TRP A 309 -10.41 6.47 24.36
N GLU A 310 -9.93 5.81 25.41
CA GLU A 310 -8.82 6.34 26.21
C GLU A 310 -7.48 5.89 25.64
N MET A 311 -6.53 6.82 25.56
CA MET A 311 -5.17 6.45 25.20
C MET A 311 -4.53 5.67 26.35
N PRO A 312 -3.87 4.54 26.06
CA PRO A 312 -3.20 3.77 27.09
C PRO A 312 -2.01 4.55 27.68
N PRO A 313 -1.56 4.19 28.87
CA PRO A 313 -0.35 4.78 29.45
C PRO A 313 0.86 4.54 28.53
N PRO A 314 1.92 5.40 28.64
CA PRO A 314 3.14 5.22 27.88
C PRO A 314 3.74 3.82 28.07
N MET A 315 4.06 3.17 26.95
CA MET A 315 4.71 1.85 26.97
C MET A 315 6.21 2.03 27.15
N ARG A 316 6.79 1.30 28.09
CA ARG A 316 8.23 1.26 28.32
C ARG A 316 8.71 -0.18 28.31
N VAL A 317 9.61 -0.47 27.39
CA VAL A 317 10.20 -1.80 27.18
C VAL A 317 11.72 -1.62 27.21
N ALA A 318 12.41 -2.49 27.91
CA ALA A 318 13.87 -2.56 27.83
C ALA A 318 14.23 -3.09 26.43
N ALA A 319 14.75 -2.23 25.58
CA ALA A 319 15.13 -2.59 24.23
C ALA A 319 16.59 -3.05 24.18
N ARG A 320 16.84 -4.07 23.37
CA ARG A 320 18.20 -4.44 22.97
C ARG A 320 18.65 -3.51 21.86
N THR A 321 19.88 -3.04 21.93
CA THR A 321 20.51 -2.26 20.84
C THR A 321 21.37 -3.13 19.93
N GLU A 322 21.58 -4.40 20.33
CA GLU A 322 22.34 -5.38 19.56
C GLU A 322 21.67 -6.75 19.65
N VAL A 323 21.69 -7.50 18.53
CA VAL A 323 21.25 -8.89 18.42
C VAL A 323 22.39 -9.69 17.81
N ASP A 324 22.92 -10.65 18.55
CA ASP A 324 23.98 -11.57 18.09
C ASP A 324 23.36 -12.61 17.15
N ILE A 325 23.85 -12.65 15.91
CA ILE A 325 23.28 -13.47 14.83
C ILE A 325 23.39 -14.97 15.15
N ALA A 326 24.57 -15.40 15.63
CA ALA A 326 24.81 -16.81 15.91
C ALA A 326 24.12 -17.28 17.19
N GLN A 327 24.19 -16.47 18.25
CA GLN A 327 23.56 -16.78 19.53
C GLN A 327 22.03 -16.89 19.42
N GLU A 328 21.41 -16.00 18.65
CA GLU A 328 19.96 -15.98 18.45
C GLU A 328 19.50 -16.89 17.31
N GLY A 329 20.44 -17.42 16.51
CA GLY A 329 20.15 -18.27 15.38
C GLY A 329 19.34 -17.54 14.29
N ILE A 330 19.76 -16.31 13.97
CA ILE A 330 19.07 -15.51 12.93
C ILE A 330 19.20 -16.18 11.59
N GLY A 331 18.09 -16.65 11.01
CA GLY A 331 18.03 -17.26 9.68
C GLY A 331 17.69 -16.28 8.56
N ALA A 332 16.90 -15.26 8.87
CA ALA A 332 16.46 -14.31 7.86
C ALA A 332 16.26 -12.88 8.41
N VAL A 333 16.38 -11.92 7.50
CA VAL A 333 15.93 -10.52 7.68
C VAL A 333 14.87 -10.23 6.63
N ILE A 334 13.70 -9.73 7.06
CA ILE A 334 12.63 -9.31 6.15
C ILE A 334 12.51 -7.79 6.16
N TRP A 335 12.65 -7.20 4.97
CA TRP A 335 12.60 -5.76 4.77
C TRP A 335 11.16 -5.30 4.51
N THR A 336 10.58 -4.59 5.46
CA THR A 336 9.22 -4.03 5.40
C THR A 336 9.23 -2.50 5.54
N SER A 337 10.32 -1.85 5.16
CA SER A 337 10.59 -0.42 5.34
C SER A 337 9.90 0.50 4.31
N GLY A 338 8.88 -0.04 3.64
CA GLY A 338 8.02 0.70 2.71
C GLY A 338 8.54 0.76 1.28
N TYR A 339 7.94 1.61 0.48
CA TYR A 339 8.18 1.70 -0.96
C TYR A 339 8.48 3.14 -1.40
N ARG A 340 9.06 3.27 -2.56
CA ARG A 340 9.32 4.54 -3.23
C ARG A 340 8.78 4.51 -4.66
N PRO A 341 8.38 5.66 -5.22
CA PRO A 341 8.03 5.79 -6.62
C PRO A 341 9.18 5.36 -7.54
N ALA A 342 8.85 4.76 -8.69
CA ALA A 342 9.81 4.30 -9.69
C ALA A 342 9.26 4.57 -11.10
N TYR A 343 9.17 5.84 -11.47
CA TYR A 343 8.65 6.29 -12.76
C TYR A 343 9.78 6.62 -13.78
N GLY A 344 11.00 6.14 -13.60
CA GLY A 344 12.12 6.44 -14.50
C GLY A 344 11.93 6.04 -15.96
N TRP A 345 10.91 5.23 -16.25
CA TRP A 345 10.50 4.84 -17.60
C TRP A 345 9.53 5.85 -18.26
N VAL A 346 9.05 6.85 -17.52
CA VAL A 346 8.19 7.94 -18.02
C VAL A 346 9.08 9.16 -18.31
N HIS A 347 9.37 9.40 -19.56
CA HIS A 347 10.36 10.39 -20.01
C HIS A 347 9.75 11.79 -20.17
N PHE A 348 9.06 12.26 -19.13
CA PHE A 348 8.48 13.60 -19.06
C PHE A 348 8.85 14.28 -17.74
N PRO A 349 9.04 15.60 -17.71
CA PRO A 349 9.41 16.36 -16.50
C PRO A 349 8.17 16.64 -15.64
N VAL A 350 7.54 15.60 -15.14
CA VAL A 350 6.26 15.66 -14.41
C VAL A 350 6.33 15.05 -13.00
N PHE A 351 7.53 14.98 -12.42
CA PHE A 351 7.76 14.40 -11.10
C PHE A 351 8.40 15.39 -10.14
N ASP A 352 8.02 15.33 -8.87
CA ASP A 352 8.65 16.10 -7.79
C ASP A 352 9.98 15.45 -7.35
N ASP A 353 10.70 16.11 -6.43
CA ASP A 353 11.99 15.65 -5.90
C ASP A 353 11.90 14.31 -5.15
N MET A 354 10.72 13.88 -4.74
CA MET A 354 10.47 12.57 -4.14
C MET A 354 10.05 11.51 -5.17
N GLY A 355 9.95 11.89 -6.45
CA GLY A 355 9.54 11.04 -7.54
C GLY A 355 8.01 10.84 -7.67
N PHE A 356 7.19 11.58 -6.93
CA PHE A 356 5.75 11.54 -7.12
C PHE A 356 5.32 12.39 -8.31
N PRO A 357 4.23 11.98 -9.03
CA PRO A 357 3.71 12.78 -10.12
C PRO A 357 3.22 14.16 -9.64
N ILE A 358 3.66 15.20 -10.33
CA ILE A 358 3.11 16.57 -10.21
C ILE A 358 1.83 16.58 -11.03
N GLN A 359 0.69 16.61 -10.35
CA GLN A 359 -0.60 16.44 -10.98
C GLN A 359 -1.70 17.20 -10.22
N GLN A 360 -2.79 17.49 -10.91
CA GLN A 360 -4.03 18.00 -10.33
C GLN A 360 -5.20 17.16 -10.83
N ASP A 361 -5.97 16.54 -9.93
CA ASP A 361 -7.08 15.64 -10.25
C ASP A 361 -6.70 14.51 -11.24
N GLY A 362 -5.48 13.99 -11.12
CA GLY A 362 -4.92 12.98 -12.01
C GLY A 362 -4.29 13.52 -13.30
N ARG A 363 -4.41 14.80 -13.61
CA ARG A 363 -3.87 15.44 -14.83
C ARG A 363 -2.45 15.94 -14.58
N SER A 364 -1.51 15.60 -15.44
CA SER A 364 -0.18 16.20 -15.43
C SER A 364 -0.15 17.54 -16.19
N SER A 365 0.99 18.22 -16.16
CA SER A 365 1.25 19.41 -16.99
C SER A 365 1.40 19.06 -18.49
N VAL A 366 1.58 17.79 -18.84
CA VAL A 366 1.64 17.32 -20.23
C VAL A 366 0.24 16.91 -20.68
N ALA A 367 -0.30 17.63 -21.67
CA ALA A 367 -1.63 17.37 -22.18
C ALA A 367 -1.79 15.92 -22.64
N GLY A 368 -2.83 15.23 -22.17
CA GLY A 368 -3.09 13.82 -22.47
C GLY A 368 -2.35 12.81 -21.61
N LEU A 369 -1.49 13.24 -20.67
CA LEU A 369 -0.83 12.35 -19.71
C LEU A 369 -1.49 12.47 -18.33
N TYR A 370 -1.97 11.34 -17.83
CA TYR A 370 -2.69 11.21 -16.56
C TYR A 370 -2.02 10.22 -15.63
N PHE A 371 -2.27 10.39 -14.32
CA PHE A 371 -1.84 9.47 -13.28
C PHE A 371 -3.03 9.00 -12.46
N MET A 372 -3.06 7.70 -12.11
CA MET A 372 -4.11 7.10 -11.31
C MET A 372 -3.56 6.17 -10.22
N GLY A 373 -4.25 6.13 -9.08
CA GLY A 373 -3.86 5.28 -7.95
C GLY A 373 -2.59 5.76 -7.23
N VAL A 374 -2.27 7.03 -7.34
CA VAL A 374 -1.18 7.67 -6.61
C VAL A 374 -1.63 7.96 -5.19
N HIS A 375 -0.79 7.63 -4.21
CA HIS A 375 -1.07 7.91 -2.81
C HIS A 375 -1.27 9.40 -2.56
N PHE A 376 -2.39 9.78 -1.94
CA PHE A 376 -2.82 11.18 -1.82
C PHE A 376 -2.90 11.93 -3.18
N GLN A 377 -3.34 11.26 -4.23
CA GLN A 377 -3.52 11.90 -5.53
C GLN A 377 -4.43 13.14 -5.42
N ARG A 378 -5.57 13.02 -4.79
CA ARG A 378 -6.55 14.07 -4.51
C ARG A 378 -6.97 14.06 -3.04
N LYS A 379 -7.17 12.88 -2.50
CA LYS A 379 -7.57 12.61 -1.12
C LYS A 379 -6.75 11.45 -0.54
N ALA A 380 -6.77 11.28 0.76
CA ALA A 380 -6.14 10.14 1.41
C ALA A 380 -6.66 8.78 0.89
N LYS A 381 -7.93 8.70 0.48
CA LYS A 381 -8.56 7.50 -0.07
C LYS A 381 -8.28 7.24 -1.56
N SER A 382 -7.60 8.11 -2.27
CA SER A 382 -7.44 8.06 -3.74
C SER A 382 -6.85 6.75 -4.27
N ALA A 383 -5.93 6.11 -3.54
CA ALA A 383 -5.28 4.88 -3.98
C ALA A 383 -5.92 3.59 -3.42
N VAL A 384 -6.91 3.69 -2.52
CA VAL A 384 -7.52 2.54 -1.86
C VAL A 384 -8.78 2.08 -2.60
N LEU A 385 -9.18 0.82 -2.38
CA LEU A 385 -10.36 0.21 -3.02
C LEU A 385 -11.67 0.99 -2.78
N TYR A 386 -11.73 1.76 -1.68
CA TYR A 386 -12.88 2.59 -1.33
C TYR A 386 -13.01 3.86 -2.16
N GLY A 387 -11.89 4.50 -2.53
CA GLY A 387 -11.92 5.85 -3.11
C GLY A 387 -11.44 5.95 -4.55
N VAL A 388 -10.81 4.90 -5.08
CA VAL A 388 -10.20 4.92 -6.41
C VAL A 388 -11.20 5.18 -7.54
N GLY A 389 -12.44 4.77 -7.38
CA GLY A 389 -13.52 4.99 -8.35
C GLY A 389 -13.86 6.46 -8.55
N GLU A 390 -13.83 7.27 -7.48
CA GLU A 390 -14.10 8.72 -7.56
C GLU A 390 -13.06 9.45 -8.44
N ASP A 391 -11.78 9.07 -8.28
CA ASP A 391 -10.70 9.67 -9.06
C ASP A 391 -10.70 9.18 -10.51
N ALA A 392 -11.03 7.90 -10.72
CA ALA A 392 -11.15 7.32 -12.05
C ALA A 392 -12.28 7.97 -12.87
N GLU A 393 -13.41 8.27 -12.23
CA GLU A 393 -14.51 8.99 -12.87
C GLU A 393 -14.07 10.38 -13.37
N LEU A 394 -13.35 11.13 -12.52
CA LEU A 394 -12.87 12.46 -12.90
C LEU A 394 -11.89 12.42 -14.07
N VAL A 395 -10.93 11.49 -14.02
CA VAL A 395 -9.93 11.32 -15.10
C VAL A 395 -10.63 10.89 -16.41
N ALA A 396 -11.54 9.91 -16.34
CA ALA A 396 -12.26 9.44 -17.52
C ALA A 396 -13.14 10.54 -18.12
N ARG A 397 -13.85 11.33 -17.30
CA ARG A 397 -14.65 12.47 -17.76
C ARG A 397 -13.78 13.48 -18.51
N HIS A 398 -12.64 13.87 -17.93
CA HIS A 398 -11.72 14.79 -18.60
C HIS A 398 -11.15 14.24 -19.91
N ILE A 399 -10.91 12.92 -19.98
CA ILE A 399 -10.48 12.25 -21.22
C ILE A 399 -11.56 12.37 -22.28
N VAL A 400 -12.83 12.12 -21.96
CA VAL A 400 -13.98 12.20 -22.89
C VAL A 400 -14.19 13.62 -23.39
N GLU A 401 -14.23 14.60 -22.50
CA GLU A 401 -14.45 16.02 -22.83
C GLU A 401 -13.38 16.58 -23.79
N ASN A 402 -12.16 16.07 -23.72
CA ASN A 402 -11.04 16.49 -24.56
C ASN A 402 -10.76 15.52 -25.72
N SER A 403 -11.70 14.66 -26.08
CA SER A 403 -11.58 13.73 -27.22
C SER A 403 -12.35 14.20 -28.46
N GLN A 404 -13.02 15.37 -28.37
CA GLN A 404 -13.74 15.99 -29.48
C GLN A 404 -12.83 16.86 -30.34
#